data_c55f561373958bd13dbf9b61297a9a8b
#
_entry.id   c55f561373958bd13dbf9b61297a9a8b
#
_cell.length_a   1.000
_cell.length_b   1.000
_cell.length_c   1.000
_cell.angle_alpha   90.00
_cell.angle_beta   90.00
_cell.angle_gamma   90.00
#
_symmetry.space_group_name_H-M   'P 1'
#
loop_
_entity.id
_entity.type
_entity.pdbx_description
1 polymer ?
#
loop_
_entity_poly.entity_id
_entity_poly.type
_entity_poly.pdbx_seq_one_letter_code
_entity_poly.pdbx_strand_id
1 'polypeptide(L)'
;GDITVQQEAGTELCLSERMQPGQTVIVEAPDTMALTLNSVRRSQGAPAYRGILEVTREKQGFRVINQVDLESYLKGVVPSEMPADAPEEALCAQAVCARTYAVRQIREERMKEWDADVDDTVSCQVYNNISEQAASSQAVDATRGMIILSDGKPIEAYFFSTSWGCTDTD
;
A
#
# COMPACT_ATOMS: atom_id res chain seq x y z
N GLY A 1 7.59 5.62 -21.31
CA GLY A 1 7.60 7.01 -20.83
C GLY A 1 8.55 7.17 -19.66
N ASP A 2 8.77 8.41 -19.22
CA ASP A 2 9.64 8.69 -18.08
C ASP A 2 8.86 8.49 -16.76
N ILE A 3 9.55 8.08 -15.70
CA ILE A 3 9.04 8.10 -14.33
C ILE A 3 9.60 9.31 -13.61
N THR A 4 8.73 10.04 -12.93
CA THR A 4 9.10 11.21 -12.13
C THR A 4 8.71 11.00 -10.68
N VAL A 5 9.71 11.07 -9.79
CA VAL A 5 9.57 10.99 -8.34
C VAL A 5 9.92 12.35 -7.75
N GLN A 6 9.07 12.87 -6.88
CA GLN A 6 9.27 14.14 -6.19
C GLN A 6 9.24 13.93 -4.68
N GLN A 7 10.20 14.50 -3.98
CA GLN A 7 10.20 14.65 -2.54
C GLN A 7 9.41 15.91 -2.16
N GLU A 8 8.62 15.89 -1.07
CA GLU A 8 7.90 17.07 -0.59
C GLU A 8 8.83 18.27 -0.46
N ALA A 9 8.48 19.40 -1.09
CA ALA A 9 9.27 20.65 -1.14
C ALA A 9 10.71 20.52 -1.66
N GLY A 10 11.04 19.42 -2.34
CA GLY A 10 12.40 19.09 -2.71
C GLY A 10 12.61 18.86 -4.21
N THR A 11 13.71 18.21 -4.49
CA THR A 11 14.17 17.93 -5.84
C THR A 11 13.31 16.90 -6.53
N GLU A 12 12.93 17.17 -7.78
CA GLU A 12 12.31 16.20 -8.66
C GLU A 12 13.37 15.34 -9.33
N LEU A 13 13.24 14.01 -9.21
CA LEU A 13 14.07 13.02 -9.89
C LEU A 13 13.31 12.47 -11.09
N CYS A 14 13.81 12.72 -12.29
CA CYS A 14 13.25 12.16 -13.52
C CYS A 14 14.07 10.94 -13.95
N LEU A 15 13.45 9.76 -13.95
CA LEU A 15 14.05 8.51 -14.43
C LEU A 15 13.56 8.25 -15.86
N SER A 16 14.48 8.31 -16.81
CA SER A 16 14.17 8.27 -18.24
C SER A 16 14.34 6.86 -18.83
N GLU A 17 13.76 6.67 -20.02
CA GLU A 17 13.96 5.46 -20.84
C GLU A 17 15.42 5.23 -21.25
N ARG A 18 16.32 6.19 -20.97
CA ARG A 18 17.76 6.02 -21.18
C ARG A 18 18.43 5.06 -20.18
N MET A 19 17.75 4.74 -19.07
CA MET A 19 18.21 3.69 -18.17
C MET A 19 18.26 2.34 -18.90
N GLN A 20 19.29 1.57 -18.65
CA GLN A 20 19.42 0.22 -19.23
C GLN A 20 18.44 -0.74 -18.54
N PRO A 21 17.84 -1.71 -19.26
CA PRO A 21 17.05 -2.77 -18.63
C PRO A 21 17.83 -3.48 -17.52
N GLY A 22 17.21 -3.67 -16.36
CA GLY A 22 17.81 -4.22 -15.14
C GLY A 22 18.53 -3.18 -14.25
N GLN A 23 18.62 -1.95 -14.68
CA GLN A 23 19.16 -0.87 -13.84
C GLN A 23 18.12 -0.43 -12.82
N THR A 24 18.52 -0.32 -11.55
CA THR A 24 17.67 0.07 -10.42
C THR A 24 18.15 1.38 -9.81
N VAL A 25 17.21 2.23 -9.43
CA VAL A 25 17.44 3.44 -8.64
C VAL A 25 16.60 3.35 -7.37
N ILE A 26 17.22 3.66 -6.23
CA ILE A 26 16.57 3.70 -4.92
C ILE A 26 16.38 5.15 -4.53
N VAL A 27 15.16 5.52 -4.18
CA VAL A 27 14.80 6.86 -3.70
C VAL A 27 14.24 6.72 -2.30
N GLU A 28 14.88 7.34 -1.32
CA GLU A 28 14.49 7.29 0.08
C GLU A 28 14.03 8.67 0.54
N ALA A 29 12.96 8.71 1.32
CA ALA A 29 12.51 9.90 2.04
C ALA A 29 12.77 9.74 3.53
N PRO A 30 13.06 10.83 4.26
CA PRO A 30 13.02 10.82 5.71
C PRO A 30 11.64 10.36 6.22
N ASP A 31 11.60 9.70 7.38
CA ASP A 31 10.37 9.10 7.97
C ASP A 31 9.18 10.07 8.08
N THR A 32 9.44 11.36 8.16
CA THR A 32 8.42 12.43 8.25
C THR A 32 7.90 12.93 6.91
N MET A 33 8.47 12.46 5.80
CA MET A 33 8.16 12.93 4.44
C MET A 33 7.64 11.80 3.57
N ALA A 34 6.98 12.16 2.46
CA ALA A 34 6.53 11.21 1.46
C ALA A 34 7.16 11.51 0.09
N LEU A 35 7.28 10.48 -0.74
CA LEU A 35 7.73 10.53 -2.13
C LEU A 35 6.51 10.53 -3.05
N THR A 36 6.29 11.58 -3.82
CA THR A 36 5.20 11.64 -4.78
C THR A 36 5.64 11.06 -6.12
N LEU A 37 4.89 10.09 -6.62
CA LEU A 37 5.15 9.46 -7.93
C LEU A 37 4.30 10.17 -9.01
N ASN A 38 4.83 11.25 -9.58
CA ASN A 38 4.12 12.14 -10.50
C ASN A 38 3.66 11.47 -11.80
N SER A 39 4.29 10.35 -12.19
CA SER A 39 3.95 9.61 -13.41
C SER A 39 2.74 8.70 -13.26
N VAL A 40 2.26 8.49 -12.03
CA VAL A 40 1.08 7.66 -11.72
C VAL A 40 -0.08 8.56 -11.33
N ARG A 41 -1.29 8.18 -11.73
CA ARG A 41 -2.53 8.88 -11.37
C ARG A 41 -3.45 7.95 -10.60
N ARG A 42 -3.91 8.43 -9.45
CA ARG A 42 -4.92 7.82 -8.59
C ARG A 42 -6.14 8.75 -8.50
N SER A 43 -7.18 8.36 -7.77
CA SER A 43 -8.42 9.15 -7.66
C SER A 43 -8.20 10.58 -7.19
N GLN A 44 -7.23 10.83 -6.33
CA GLN A 44 -6.90 12.14 -5.79
C GLN A 44 -5.63 12.78 -6.38
N GLY A 45 -5.13 12.28 -7.51
CA GLY A 45 -3.94 12.81 -8.16
C GLY A 45 -2.75 11.86 -8.13
N ALA A 46 -1.54 12.38 -8.04
CA ALA A 46 -0.33 11.57 -7.92
C ALA A 46 -0.23 10.98 -6.51
N PRO A 47 0.01 9.66 -6.37
CA PRO A 47 0.13 9.04 -5.06
C PRO A 47 1.42 9.43 -4.34
N ALA A 48 1.34 9.51 -3.01
CA ALA A 48 2.47 9.77 -2.13
C ALA A 48 2.79 8.52 -1.31
N TYR A 49 4.07 8.16 -1.22
CA TYR A 49 4.56 6.94 -0.61
C TYR A 49 5.52 7.26 0.53
N ARG A 50 5.34 6.62 1.68
CA ARG A 50 6.32 6.59 2.78
C ARG A 50 7.41 5.57 2.49
N GLY A 51 8.56 5.71 3.18
CA GLY A 51 9.66 4.76 3.09
C GLY A 51 10.47 4.92 1.80
N ILE A 52 10.77 3.82 1.14
CA ILE A 52 11.70 3.75 0.02
C ILE A 52 10.93 3.38 -1.26
N LEU A 53 11.23 4.04 -2.36
CA LEU A 53 10.84 3.60 -3.71
C LEU A 53 12.05 3.03 -4.43
N GLU A 54 11.95 1.76 -4.79
CA GLU A 54 12.87 1.08 -5.69
C GLU A 54 12.27 1.08 -7.09
N VAL A 55 12.96 1.74 -8.04
CA VAL A 55 12.50 1.87 -9.42
C VAL A 55 13.48 1.14 -10.34
N THR A 56 13.03 0.03 -10.90
CA THR A 56 13.81 -0.80 -11.82
C THR A 56 13.34 -0.62 -13.25
N ARG A 57 14.27 -0.35 -14.17
CA ARG A 57 13.98 -0.32 -15.61
C ARG A 57 13.79 -1.75 -16.13
N GLU A 58 12.62 -2.05 -16.60
CA GLU A 58 12.31 -3.32 -17.27
C GLU A 58 12.47 -3.19 -18.80
N LYS A 59 12.39 -4.30 -19.52
CA LYS A 59 12.42 -4.28 -21.01
C LYS A 59 11.32 -3.38 -21.59
N GLN A 60 10.16 -3.36 -20.95
CA GLN A 60 9.04 -2.50 -21.28
C GLN A 60 8.53 -1.80 -20.03
N GLY A 61 8.83 -0.51 -19.87
CA GLY A 61 8.38 0.28 -18.72
C GLY A 61 9.30 0.20 -17.50
N PHE A 62 8.71 0.42 -16.35
CA PHE A 62 9.39 0.40 -15.06
C PHE A 62 8.61 -0.43 -14.06
N ARG A 63 9.32 -1.15 -13.22
CA ARG A 63 8.79 -1.75 -12.01
C ARG A 63 9.09 -0.83 -10.84
N VAL A 64 8.09 -0.56 -10.03
CA VAL A 64 8.24 0.27 -8.83
C VAL A 64 7.84 -0.58 -7.62
N ILE A 65 8.75 -0.74 -6.67
CA ILE A 65 8.49 -1.39 -5.39
C ILE A 65 8.59 -0.33 -4.30
N ASN A 66 7.58 -0.29 -3.43
CA ASN A 66 7.59 0.54 -2.24
C ASN A 66 7.95 -0.32 -1.02
N GLN A 67 9.12 -0.08 -0.44
CA GLN A 67 9.53 -0.69 0.82
C GLN A 67 9.05 0.22 1.96
N VAL A 68 8.11 -0.27 2.74
CA VAL A 68 7.45 0.50 3.79
C VAL A 68 7.12 -0.41 4.97
N ASP A 69 7.12 0.12 6.20
CA ASP A 69 6.65 -0.64 7.35
C ASP A 69 5.13 -0.89 7.27
N LEU A 70 4.69 -2.01 7.87
CA LEU A 70 3.31 -2.47 7.77
C LEU A 70 2.28 -1.43 8.24
N GLU A 71 2.56 -0.71 9.32
CA GLU A 71 1.59 0.27 9.84
C GLU A 71 1.49 1.50 8.92
N SER A 72 2.60 1.95 8.36
CA SER A 72 2.61 3.01 7.34
C SER A 72 1.92 2.58 6.04
N TYR A 73 2.10 1.32 5.61
CA TYR A 73 1.34 0.75 4.50
C TYR A 73 -0.17 0.81 4.75
N LEU A 74 -0.63 0.41 5.95
CA LEU A 74 -2.04 0.42 6.30
C LEU A 74 -2.66 1.82 6.32
N LYS A 75 -1.88 2.87 6.60
CA LYS A 75 -2.36 4.27 6.52
C LYS A 75 -2.72 4.68 5.09
N GLY A 76 -2.14 4.03 4.08
CA GLY A 76 -2.53 4.19 2.66
C GLY A 76 -3.62 3.22 2.20
N VAL A 77 -3.78 2.06 2.87
CA VAL A 77 -4.82 1.07 2.54
C VAL A 77 -6.17 1.46 3.11
N VAL A 78 -6.26 1.69 4.42
CA VAL A 78 -7.54 1.89 5.11
C VAL A 78 -8.38 3.00 4.47
N PRO A 79 -7.86 4.22 4.19
CA PRO A 79 -8.66 5.25 3.55
C PRO A 79 -8.98 4.95 2.08
N SER A 80 -8.23 4.05 1.43
CA SER A 80 -8.48 3.63 0.05
C SER A 80 -9.59 2.57 -0.05
N GLU A 81 -9.88 1.85 1.05
CA GLU A 81 -10.88 0.78 1.12
C GLU A 81 -12.15 1.21 1.86
N MET A 82 -12.06 2.16 2.79
CA MET A 82 -13.18 2.63 3.59
C MET A 82 -13.18 4.15 3.72
N PRO A 83 -14.33 4.85 3.56
CA PRO A 83 -14.43 6.28 3.77
C PRO A 83 -13.97 6.70 5.18
N ALA A 84 -13.20 7.78 5.27
CA ALA A 84 -12.61 8.22 6.54
C ALA A 84 -13.64 8.84 7.53
N ASP A 85 -14.88 9.10 7.08
CA ASP A 85 -16.02 9.51 7.91
C ASP A 85 -16.83 8.34 8.45
N ALA A 86 -16.39 7.10 8.22
CA ALA A 86 -16.96 5.91 8.86
C ALA A 86 -16.75 5.96 10.39
N PRO A 87 -17.62 5.28 11.17
CA PRO A 87 -17.42 5.16 12.62
C PRO A 87 -16.02 4.64 12.98
N GLU A 88 -15.46 5.13 14.09
CA GLU A 88 -14.11 4.78 14.54
C GLU A 88 -13.93 3.25 14.68
N GLU A 89 -14.94 2.56 15.24
CA GLU A 89 -14.92 1.11 15.41
C GLU A 89 -14.86 0.37 14.06
N ALA A 90 -15.51 0.91 13.03
CA ALA A 90 -15.47 0.35 11.69
C ALA A 90 -14.09 0.53 11.05
N LEU A 91 -13.48 1.73 11.21
CA LEU A 91 -12.11 1.99 10.76
C LEU A 91 -11.10 1.10 11.50
N CYS A 92 -11.28 0.89 12.81
CA CYS A 92 -10.47 -0.03 13.60
C CYS A 92 -10.60 -1.48 13.12
N ALA A 93 -11.83 -1.94 12.87
CA ALA A 93 -12.08 -3.28 12.33
C ALA A 93 -11.44 -3.45 10.95
N GLN A 94 -11.58 -2.46 10.06
CA GLN A 94 -10.95 -2.46 8.75
C GLN A 94 -9.42 -2.53 8.86
N ALA A 95 -8.81 -1.77 9.78
CA ALA A 95 -7.36 -1.79 10.00
C ALA A 95 -6.87 -3.18 10.47
N VAL A 96 -7.61 -3.83 11.37
CA VAL A 96 -7.28 -5.19 11.84
C VAL A 96 -7.43 -6.21 10.71
N CYS A 97 -8.49 -6.15 9.92
CA CYS A 97 -8.69 -7.04 8.77
C CYS A 97 -7.58 -6.84 7.72
N ALA A 98 -7.30 -5.61 7.33
CA ALA A 98 -6.26 -5.29 6.34
C ALA A 98 -4.87 -5.72 6.81
N ARG A 99 -4.55 -5.53 8.09
CA ARG A 99 -3.30 -6.00 8.69
C ARG A 99 -3.19 -7.52 8.67
N THR A 100 -4.27 -8.21 9.03
CA THR A 100 -4.31 -9.67 9.03
C THR A 100 -4.08 -10.23 7.64
N TYR A 101 -4.75 -9.67 6.64
CA TYR A 101 -4.57 -10.02 5.23
C TYR A 101 -3.12 -9.81 4.80
N ALA A 102 -2.54 -8.62 5.02
CA ALA A 102 -1.17 -8.31 4.63
C ALA A 102 -0.15 -9.27 5.29
N VAL A 103 -0.27 -9.51 6.61
CA VAL A 103 0.59 -10.46 7.33
C VAL A 103 0.51 -11.87 6.75
N ARG A 104 -0.67 -12.28 6.30
CA ARG A 104 -0.85 -13.57 5.64
C ARG A 104 -0.16 -13.61 4.28
N GLN A 105 -0.33 -12.57 3.43
CA GLN A 105 0.35 -12.48 2.14
C GLN A 105 1.87 -12.56 2.28
N ILE A 106 2.44 -11.80 3.22
CA ILE A 106 3.87 -11.82 3.54
C ILE A 106 4.34 -13.25 3.89
N ARG A 107 3.58 -13.95 4.76
CA ARG A 107 3.95 -15.32 5.17
C ARG A 107 3.83 -16.36 4.07
N GLU A 108 2.92 -16.18 3.14
CA GLU A 108 2.69 -17.09 2.03
C GLU A 108 3.57 -16.80 0.82
N GLU A 109 4.34 -15.69 0.85
CA GLU A 109 5.26 -15.26 -0.21
C GLU A 109 4.61 -15.27 -1.61
N ARG A 110 3.33 -14.88 -1.71
CA ARG A 110 2.54 -15.00 -2.96
C ARG A 110 3.09 -14.18 -4.13
N MET A 111 3.76 -13.07 -3.84
CA MET A 111 4.34 -12.17 -4.84
C MET A 111 5.88 -12.28 -4.93
N LYS A 112 6.46 -13.38 -4.46
CA LYS A 112 7.92 -13.60 -4.41
C LYS A 112 8.61 -13.45 -5.77
N GLU A 113 7.96 -13.81 -6.86
CA GLU A 113 8.50 -13.64 -8.22
C GLU A 113 8.76 -12.18 -8.61
N TRP A 114 8.05 -11.25 -7.95
CA TRP A 114 8.16 -9.81 -8.15
C TRP A 114 9.05 -9.12 -7.09
N ASP A 115 9.60 -9.91 -6.16
CA ASP A 115 10.33 -9.40 -4.99
C ASP A 115 9.47 -8.43 -4.14
N ALA A 116 8.20 -8.79 -3.99
CA ALA A 116 7.19 -8.01 -3.27
C ALA A 116 6.31 -8.93 -2.41
N ASP A 117 5.61 -8.36 -1.44
CA ASP A 117 4.67 -9.08 -0.57
C ASP A 117 3.22 -8.97 -1.06
N VAL A 118 2.85 -7.81 -1.60
CA VAL A 118 1.51 -7.48 -2.10
C VAL A 118 1.62 -6.58 -3.33
N ASP A 119 0.56 -6.54 -4.15
CA ASP A 119 0.38 -5.49 -5.15
C ASP A 119 -0.58 -4.39 -4.64
N ASP A 120 -0.63 -3.27 -5.34
CA ASP A 120 -1.41 -2.07 -4.98
C ASP A 120 -2.80 -2.03 -5.64
N THR A 121 -3.30 -3.18 -6.11
CA THR A 121 -4.56 -3.31 -6.85
C THR A 121 -5.64 -4.03 -6.05
N VAL A 122 -6.83 -4.10 -6.62
CA VAL A 122 -7.96 -4.89 -6.06
C VAL A 122 -7.68 -6.40 -5.98
N SER A 123 -6.60 -6.88 -6.59
CA SER A 123 -6.18 -8.28 -6.47
C SER A 123 -5.60 -8.59 -5.09
N CYS A 124 -5.05 -7.58 -4.42
CA CYS A 124 -4.61 -7.65 -3.02
C CYS A 124 -5.39 -6.64 -2.19
N GLN A 125 -4.88 -5.43 -2.04
CA GLN A 125 -5.53 -4.32 -1.31
C GLN A 125 -5.22 -3.02 -2.04
N VAL A 126 -6.24 -2.18 -2.26
CA VAL A 126 -6.03 -0.89 -2.90
C VAL A 126 -5.17 0.00 -1.99
N TYR A 127 -4.04 0.44 -2.52
CA TYR A 127 -3.03 1.20 -1.79
C TYR A 127 -2.82 2.59 -2.40
N ASN A 128 -2.82 3.63 -1.56
CA ASN A 128 -2.60 5.04 -1.96
C ASN A 128 -3.52 5.55 -3.09
N ASN A 129 -4.73 4.99 -3.22
CA ASN A 129 -5.76 5.55 -4.10
C ASN A 129 -6.40 6.81 -3.50
N ILE A 130 -6.50 6.84 -2.18
CA ILE A 130 -6.89 7.98 -1.34
C ILE A 130 -5.70 8.33 -0.46
N SER A 131 -5.41 9.63 -0.30
CA SER A 131 -4.36 10.11 0.61
C SER A 131 -4.66 9.73 2.05
N GLU A 132 -3.63 9.62 2.88
CA GLU A 132 -3.79 9.37 4.32
C GLU A 132 -4.78 10.35 4.95
N GLN A 133 -5.66 9.84 5.79
CA GLN A 133 -6.67 10.59 6.52
C GLN A 133 -6.43 10.46 8.03
N ALA A 134 -6.64 11.54 8.78
CA ALA A 134 -6.36 11.55 10.22
C ALA A 134 -7.14 10.46 10.98
N ALA A 135 -8.45 10.31 10.70
CA ALA A 135 -9.28 9.32 11.37
C ALA A 135 -8.84 7.88 11.08
N SER A 136 -8.59 7.53 9.82
CA SER A 136 -8.10 6.19 9.46
C SER A 136 -6.70 5.92 10.00
N SER A 137 -5.81 6.92 10.01
CA SER A 137 -4.46 6.79 10.59
C SER A 137 -4.52 6.57 12.11
N GLN A 138 -5.42 7.25 12.82
CA GLN A 138 -5.65 7.03 14.26
C GLN A 138 -6.16 5.61 14.52
N ALA A 139 -7.09 5.09 13.71
CA ALA A 139 -7.59 3.73 13.85
C ALA A 139 -6.48 2.68 13.61
N VAL A 140 -5.59 2.90 12.63
CA VAL A 140 -4.42 2.05 12.42
C VAL A 140 -3.51 2.06 13.66
N ASP A 141 -3.20 3.25 14.18
CA ASP A 141 -2.33 3.39 15.35
C ASP A 141 -2.96 2.80 16.63
N ALA A 142 -4.28 2.99 16.84
CA ALA A 142 -5.02 2.43 17.98
C ALA A 142 -5.07 0.89 17.98
N THR A 143 -5.03 0.28 16.80
CA THR A 143 -5.06 -1.18 16.62
C THR A 143 -3.70 -1.77 16.26
N ARG A 144 -2.60 -1.03 16.48
CA ARG A 144 -1.24 -1.45 16.09
C ARG A 144 -0.92 -2.87 16.54
N GLY A 145 -0.46 -3.70 15.60
CA GLY A 145 -0.05 -5.08 15.84
C GLY A 145 -1.20 -6.08 16.05
N MET A 146 -2.47 -5.63 16.07
CA MET A 146 -3.63 -6.53 16.23
C MET A 146 -3.93 -7.25 14.93
N ILE A 147 -3.99 -8.58 14.99
CA ILE A 147 -4.38 -9.46 13.86
C ILE A 147 -5.38 -10.51 14.32
N ILE A 148 -6.16 -11.04 13.41
CA ILE A 148 -7.14 -12.10 13.66
C ILE A 148 -6.48 -13.45 13.42
N LEU A 149 -6.57 -14.34 14.39
CA LEU A 149 -6.03 -15.70 14.31
C LEU A 149 -7.15 -16.74 14.43
N SER A 150 -7.00 -17.84 13.69
CA SER A 150 -7.69 -19.12 13.95
C SER A 150 -6.64 -20.21 14.04
N ASP A 151 -6.69 -21.02 15.07
CA ASP A 151 -5.73 -22.09 15.36
C ASP A 151 -4.25 -21.61 15.31
N GLY A 152 -4.01 -20.39 15.82
CA GLY A 152 -2.68 -19.77 15.89
C GLY A 152 -2.13 -19.26 14.55
N LYS A 153 -2.93 -19.24 13.49
CA LYS A 153 -2.56 -18.74 12.16
C LYS A 153 -3.43 -17.54 11.77
N PRO A 154 -2.87 -16.54 11.06
CA PRO A 154 -3.68 -15.46 10.49
C PRO A 154 -4.75 -16.03 9.56
N ILE A 155 -5.99 -15.56 9.73
CA ILE A 155 -7.10 -15.94 8.85
C ILE A 155 -6.97 -15.29 7.48
N GLU A 156 -7.75 -15.78 6.52
CA GLU A 156 -7.98 -15.11 5.25
C GLU A 156 -9.03 -13.99 5.44
N ALA A 157 -8.55 -12.82 5.90
CA ALA A 157 -9.42 -11.71 6.29
C ALA A 157 -9.88 -10.92 5.07
N TYR A 158 -10.66 -11.54 4.19
CA TYR A 158 -11.29 -10.84 3.07
C TYR A 158 -12.34 -9.85 3.56
N PHE A 159 -12.45 -8.73 2.86
CA PHE A 159 -13.46 -7.70 3.11
C PHE A 159 -14.02 -7.18 1.78
N PHE A 160 -15.24 -6.66 1.82
CA PHE A 160 -15.95 -6.14 0.65
C PHE A 160 -16.95 -5.05 1.08
N SER A 161 -17.30 -4.16 0.15
CA SER A 161 -18.16 -3.00 0.44
C SER A 161 -19.64 -3.35 0.60
N THR A 162 -20.13 -4.43 -0.03
CA THR A 162 -21.55 -4.80 -0.03
C THR A 162 -21.73 -6.30 -0.01
N SER A 163 -22.76 -6.77 0.72
CA SER A 163 -23.20 -8.17 0.71
C SER A 163 -24.72 -8.24 0.62
N TRP A 164 -25.22 -9.41 0.26
CA TRP A 164 -26.67 -9.73 0.29
C TRP A 164 -27.13 -10.16 1.70
N GLY A 165 -26.31 -9.95 2.73
CA GLY A 165 -26.58 -10.30 4.12
C GLY A 165 -26.07 -11.68 4.53
N CYS A 166 -25.41 -12.40 3.64
CA CYS A 166 -24.69 -13.64 3.94
C CYS A 166 -23.41 -13.72 3.10
N THR A 167 -22.47 -14.53 3.56
CA THR A 167 -21.28 -14.95 2.81
C THR A 167 -21.34 -16.45 2.63
N ASP A 168 -20.84 -16.96 1.52
CA ASP A 168 -20.64 -18.39 1.36
C ASP A 168 -19.54 -18.86 2.32
N THR A 169 -19.78 -20.00 2.96
CA THR A 169 -18.78 -20.75 3.71
C THR A 169 -18.45 -21.98 2.90
N ASP A 170 -17.27 -22.08 2.40
CA ASP A 170 -16.74 -23.34 1.83
C ASP A 170 -16.55 -24.39 2.91
#